data_a84465b9de51fe7a1d3706da8a9bae59
#
_entry.id   a84465b9de51fe7a1d3706da8a9bae59
#
_cell.length_a   1.000
_cell.length_b   1.000
_cell.length_c   1.000
_cell.angle_alpha   90.00
_cell.angle_beta   90.00
_cell.angle_gamma   90.00
#
_symmetry.space_group_name_H-M   'P 1'
#
loop_
_entity.id
_entity.type
_entity.pdbx_description
1 polymer ?
#
loop_
_entity_poly.entity_id
_entity_poly.type
_entity_poly.pdbx_seq_one_letter_code
_entity_poly.pdbx_strand_id
1 'polypeptide(L)'
;CSLCSSACPVKIDTGSLTKHLRAEQITSSGKSIANFVANNFASTLKGVRFGLHSANFIHKVLGTASMETVTKTFRELSKNSLPKWSLTMPKATSIDIYFEQKVSDKKVVYFPSCITRSMGLNDASKEEKQLFDVTIELLQKAGYQILFPQSLPNLCCGMPFSSKGFNEAANTKSSQLEDALLHVSEF
;
A
#
# COMPACT_ATOMS: atom_id res chain seq x y z
N CYS A 1 -7.74 11.63 6.50
CA CYS A 1 -7.49 12.61 5.43
C CYS A 1 -7.80 14.05 5.84
N SER A 2 -8.21 14.38 7.02
CA SER A 2 -8.44 15.75 7.56
C SER A 2 -9.16 16.79 6.65
N LEU A 3 -9.71 16.36 5.52
CA LEU A 3 -10.51 17.24 4.65
C LEU A 3 -11.78 17.78 5.33
N CYS A 4 -12.29 17.03 6.32
CA CYS A 4 -13.41 17.50 7.15
C CYS A 4 -13.05 18.79 7.92
N SER A 5 -11.81 18.90 8.41
CA SER A 5 -11.34 20.07 9.16
C SER A 5 -11.24 21.31 8.26
N SER A 6 -10.82 21.17 7.01
CA SER A 6 -10.73 22.30 6.08
C SER A 6 -12.11 22.79 5.58
N ALA A 7 -13.08 21.89 5.48
CA ALA A 7 -14.44 22.21 5.06
C ALA A 7 -15.36 22.63 6.23
N CYS A 8 -14.97 22.37 7.49
CA CYS A 8 -15.79 22.65 8.65
C CYS A 8 -15.60 24.09 9.13
N PRO A 9 -16.67 24.90 9.30
CA PRO A 9 -16.57 26.28 9.80
C PRO A 9 -15.93 26.39 11.18
N VAL A 10 -16.09 25.35 12.03
CA VAL A 10 -15.53 25.26 13.38
C VAL A 10 -14.27 24.41 13.44
N LYS A 11 -13.69 24.04 12.29
CA LYS A 11 -12.43 23.28 12.13
C LYS A 11 -12.37 21.95 12.92
N ILE A 12 -13.50 21.25 13.03
CA ILE A 12 -13.53 19.94 13.69
C ILE A 12 -12.91 18.88 12.74
N ASP A 13 -11.82 18.25 13.19
CA ASP A 13 -11.17 17.13 12.49
C ASP A 13 -11.71 15.78 13.00
N THR A 14 -12.77 15.31 12.40
CA THR A 14 -13.36 13.98 12.72
C THR A 14 -12.41 12.83 12.39
N GLY A 15 -11.51 13.00 11.42
CA GLY A 15 -10.49 12.02 11.07
C GLY A 15 -9.46 11.84 12.19
N SER A 16 -8.99 12.94 12.76
CA SER A 16 -8.07 12.92 13.92
C SER A 16 -8.74 12.29 15.13
N LEU A 17 -9.97 12.70 15.46
CA LEU A 17 -10.75 12.10 16.56
C LEU A 17 -10.91 10.59 16.40
N THR A 18 -11.27 10.13 15.20
CA THR A 18 -11.43 8.69 14.93
C THR A 18 -10.12 7.92 15.13
N LYS A 19 -8.98 8.48 14.71
CA LYS A 19 -7.66 7.86 14.91
C LYS A 19 -7.32 7.78 16.40
N HIS A 20 -7.62 8.83 17.17
CA HIS A 20 -7.39 8.88 18.61
C HIS A 20 -8.21 7.80 19.33
N LEU A 21 -9.51 7.73 19.08
CA LEU A 21 -10.39 6.71 19.66
C LEU A 21 -9.95 5.28 19.30
N ARG A 22 -9.48 5.06 18.06
CA ARG A 22 -8.93 3.76 17.67
C ARG A 22 -7.66 3.43 18.44
N ALA A 23 -6.77 4.40 18.64
CA ALA A 23 -5.52 4.20 19.38
C ALA A 23 -5.76 3.79 20.84
N GLU A 24 -6.79 4.33 21.49
CA GLU A 24 -7.19 3.96 22.85
C GLU A 24 -7.73 2.54 22.98
N GLN A 25 -8.35 2.01 21.91
CA GLN A 25 -8.94 0.67 21.89
C GLN A 25 -7.95 -0.43 21.49
N ILE A 26 -6.71 -0.09 21.14
CA ILE A 26 -5.71 -1.07 20.70
C ILE A 26 -5.20 -1.90 21.88
N THR A 27 -5.27 -3.22 21.72
CA THR A 27 -4.71 -4.18 22.67
C THR A 27 -3.18 -4.26 22.55
N SER A 28 -2.51 -4.71 23.61
CA SER A 28 -1.05 -4.92 23.62
C SER A 28 -0.63 -5.91 22.52
N SER A 29 -1.40 -6.98 22.30
CA SER A 29 -1.15 -7.93 21.21
C SER A 29 -1.27 -7.25 19.84
N GLY A 30 -2.26 -6.36 19.66
CA GLY A 30 -2.41 -5.57 18.42
C GLY A 30 -1.19 -4.69 18.13
N LYS A 31 -0.66 -4.02 19.15
CA LYS A 31 0.58 -3.22 19.03
C LYS A 31 1.77 -4.08 18.62
N SER A 32 1.96 -5.24 19.28
CA SER A 32 3.06 -6.16 18.95
C SER A 32 2.98 -6.67 17.51
N ILE A 33 1.79 -7.03 17.03
CA ILE A 33 1.57 -7.46 15.65
C ILE A 33 1.88 -6.31 14.69
N ALA A 34 1.40 -5.10 14.96
CA ALA A 34 1.65 -3.94 14.11
C ALA A 34 3.14 -3.61 14.00
N ASN A 35 3.88 -3.65 15.11
CA ASN A 35 5.31 -3.43 15.16
C ASN A 35 6.08 -4.55 14.43
N PHE A 36 5.66 -5.81 14.59
CA PHE A 36 6.23 -6.92 13.83
C PHE A 36 6.05 -6.74 12.32
N VAL A 37 4.84 -6.38 11.87
CA VAL A 37 4.54 -6.10 10.46
C VAL A 37 5.35 -4.90 9.96
N ALA A 38 5.48 -3.83 10.73
CA ALA A 38 6.27 -2.66 10.36
C ALA A 38 7.76 -3.01 10.19
N ASN A 39 8.33 -3.79 11.11
CA ASN A 39 9.74 -4.19 11.07
C ASN A 39 10.03 -5.20 9.94
N ASN A 40 9.05 -6.02 9.56
CA ASN A 40 9.16 -7.03 8.51
C ASN A 40 8.35 -6.69 7.26
N PHE A 41 8.30 -5.41 6.90
CA PHE A 41 7.35 -4.89 5.91
C PHE A 41 7.52 -5.50 4.51
N ALA A 42 8.76 -5.69 4.04
CA ALA A 42 9.02 -6.35 2.74
C ALA A 42 8.49 -7.80 2.71
N SER A 43 8.71 -8.56 3.78
CA SER A 43 8.20 -9.93 3.90
C SER A 43 6.67 -9.96 3.98
N THR A 44 6.08 -9.00 4.69
CA THR A 44 4.62 -8.83 4.74
C THR A 44 4.04 -8.57 3.36
N LEU A 45 4.64 -7.69 2.56
CA LEU A 45 4.19 -7.44 1.19
C LEU A 45 4.37 -8.66 0.27
N LYS A 46 5.43 -9.45 0.45
CA LYS A 46 5.58 -10.74 -0.25
C LYS A 46 4.44 -11.70 0.11
N GLY A 47 4.08 -11.79 1.40
CA GLY A 47 2.94 -12.57 1.87
C GLY A 47 1.61 -12.10 1.27
N VAL A 48 1.37 -10.80 1.21
CA VAL A 48 0.18 -10.22 0.56
C VAL A 48 0.12 -10.59 -0.93
N ARG A 49 1.23 -10.45 -1.65
CA ARG A 49 1.30 -10.84 -3.08
C ARG A 49 1.04 -12.33 -3.28
N PHE A 50 1.64 -13.17 -2.43
CA PHE A 50 1.38 -14.61 -2.47
C PHE A 50 -0.10 -14.92 -2.22
N GLY A 51 -0.73 -14.30 -1.23
CA GLY A 51 -2.16 -14.44 -0.94
C GLY A 51 -3.05 -14.01 -2.11
N LEU A 52 -2.75 -12.86 -2.73
CA LEU A 52 -3.48 -12.37 -3.91
C LEU A 52 -3.31 -13.31 -5.11
N HIS A 53 -2.08 -13.81 -5.33
CA HIS A 53 -1.82 -14.76 -6.42
C HIS A 53 -2.58 -16.07 -6.23
N SER A 54 -2.55 -16.62 -5.02
CA SER A 54 -3.28 -17.84 -4.66
C SER A 54 -4.79 -17.65 -4.79
N ALA A 55 -5.33 -16.53 -4.31
CA ALA A 55 -6.74 -16.22 -4.43
C ALA A 55 -7.18 -16.08 -5.90
N ASN A 56 -6.38 -15.44 -6.73
CA ASN A 56 -6.64 -15.35 -8.18
C ASN A 56 -6.59 -16.72 -8.87
N PHE A 57 -5.63 -17.57 -8.51
CA PHE A 57 -5.55 -18.92 -9.04
C PHE A 57 -6.81 -19.74 -8.68
N ILE A 58 -7.20 -19.71 -7.41
CA ILE A 58 -8.41 -20.40 -6.92
C ILE A 58 -9.66 -19.85 -7.63
N HIS A 59 -9.75 -18.54 -7.83
CA HIS A 59 -10.86 -17.92 -8.57
C HIS A 59 -10.95 -18.41 -10.02
N LYS A 60 -9.82 -18.55 -10.71
CA LYS A 60 -9.79 -19.09 -12.09
C LYS A 60 -10.27 -20.53 -12.17
N VAL A 61 -10.01 -21.33 -11.12
CA VAL A 61 -10.39 -22.75 -11.08
C VAL A 61 -11.85 -22.93 -10.63
N LEU A 62 -12.28 -22.22 -9.59
CA LEU A 62 -13.58 -22.42 -8.96
C LEU A 62 -14.69 -21.47 -9.45
N GLY A 63 -14.32 -20.40 -10.14
CA GLY A 63 -15.23 -19.36 -10.60
C GLY A 63 -15.71 -18.41 -9.49
N THR A 64 -16.42 -17.35 -9.90
CA THR A 64 -16.80 -16.23 -9.01
C THR A 64 -17.80 -16.66 -7.92
N ALA A 65 -18.83 -17.43 -8.26
CA ALA A 65 -19.87 -17.82 -7.31
C ALA A 65 -19.34 -18.68 -6.15
N SER A 66 -18.42 -19.60 -6.46
CA SER A 66 -17.78 -20.45 -5.46
C SER A 66 -16.86 -19.63 -4.56
N MET A 67 -16.09 -18.69 -5.13
CA MET A 67 -15.22 -17.80 -4.34
C MET A 67 -16.01 -16.87 -3.41
N GLU A 68 -17.15 -16.35 -3.84
CA GLU A 68 -18.02 -15.54 -2.98
C GLU A 68 -18.51 -16.34 -1.79
N THR A 69 -18.94 -17.58 -2.01
CA THR A 69 -19.44 -18.48 -0.94
C THR A 69 -18.32 -18.83 0.03
N VAL A 70 -17.17 -19.27 -0.47
CA VAL A 70 -15.99 -19.63 0.34
C VAL A 70 -15.52 -18.44 1.17
N THR A 71 -15.35 -17.27 0.56
CA THR A 71 -14.89 -16.07 1.28
C THR A 71 -15.93 -15.54 2.27
N LYS A 72 -17.24 -15.73 2.02
CA LYS A 72 -18.31 -15.41 2.96
C LYS A 72 -18.19 -16.27 4.21
N THR A 73 -18.04 -17.59 4.06
CA THR A 73 -17.88 -18.53 5.18
C THR A 73 -16.62 -18.23 6.00
N PHE A 74 -15.46 -18.01 5.34
CA PHE A 74 -14.24 -17.63 6.05
C PHE A 74 -14.36 -16.28 6.76
N ARG A 75 -15.09 -15.34 6.20
CA ARG A 75 -15.36 -14.05 6.83
C ARG A 75 -16.21 -14.20 8.10
N GLU A 76 -17.24 -15.02 8.07
CA GLU A 76 -18.07 -15.32 9.24
C GLU A 76 -17.23 -15.97 10.35
N LEU A 77 -16.39 -16.98 10.01
CA LEU A 77 -15.47 -17.62 10.95
C LEU A 77 -14.45 -16.64 11.56
N SER A 78 -13.96 -15.69 10.78
CA SER A 78 -12.96 -14.68 11.20
C SER A 78 -13.56 -13.45 11.88
N LYS A 79 -14.83 -13.49 12.29
CA LYS A 79 -15.56 -12.34 12.87
C LYS A 79 -15.45 -11.09 11.99
N ASN A 80 -15.67 -11.23 10.70
CA ASN A 80 -15.58 -10.17 9.69
C ASN A 80 -14.19 -9.52 9.50
N SER A 81 -13.12 -10.18 9.94
CA SER A 81 -11.76 -9.66 9.80
C SER A 81 -11.20 -9.80 8.37
N LEU A 82 -11.69 -10.78 7.60
CA LEU A 82 -11.26 -11.00 6.22
C LEU A 82 -12.14 -10.23 5.22
N PRO A 83 -11.56 -9.68 4.15
CA PRO A 83 -12.33 -9.03 3.10
C PRO A 83 -13.17 -10.06 2.33
N LYS A 84 -14.35 -9.64 1.85
CA LYS A 84 -15.16 -10.43 0.92
C LYS A 84 -14.49 -10.38 -0.46
N TRP A 85 -14.52 -11.50 -1.19
CA TRP A 85 -14.09 -11.53 -2.58
C TRP A 85 -14.95 -10.60 -3.44
N SER A 86 -14.32 -9.95 -4.39
CA SER A 86 -14.95 -9.06 -5.37
C SER A 86 -14.26 -9.22 -6.71
N LEU A 87 -14.99 -9.07 -7.80
CA LEU A 87 -14.45 -9.05 -9.17
C LEU A 87 -13.40 -7.94 -9.38
N THR A 88 -13.48 -6.89 -8.56
CA THR A 88 -12.53 -5.77 -8.58
C THR A 88 -11.30 -6.03 -7.70
N MET A 89 -11.15 -7.22 -7.11
CA MET A 89 -9.96 -7.56 -6.33
C MET A 89 -8.70 -7.46 -7.19
N PRO A 90 -7.69 -6.70 -6.78
CA PRO A 90 -6.47 -6.55 -7.56
C PRO A 90 -5.70 -7.86 -7.65
N LYS A 91 -5.01 -8.06 -8.76
CA LYS A 91 -4.03 -9.15 -8.90
C LYS A 91 -2.73 -8.77 -8.17
N ALA A 92 -1.98 -9.80 -7.78
CA ALA A 92 -0.62 -9.56 -7.31
C ALA A 92 0.24 -8.96 -8.44
N THR A 93 1.04 -7.96 -8.10
CA THR A 93 2.05 -7.40 -9.01
C THR A 93 3.37 -7.20 -8.32
N SER A 94 4.42 -7.04 -9.10
CA SER A 94 5.72 -6.54 -8.69
C SER A 94 6.14 -5.46 -9.67
N ILE A 95 6.86 -4.47 -9.19
CA ILE A 95 7.46 -3.44 -10.03
C ILE A 95 8.92 -3.78 -10.29
N ASP A 96 9.39 -3.45 -11.49
CA ASP A 96 10.81 -3.46 -11.81
C ASP A 96 11.33 -2.03 -11.77
N ILE A 97 12.31 -1.78 -10.90
CA ILE A 97 12.96 -0.48 -10.75
C ILE A 97 14.27 -0.38 -11.56
N TYR A 98 14.68 -1.49 -12.17
CA TYR A 98 15.88 -1.54 -13.02
C TYR A 98 15.46 -1.53 -14.49
N PHE A 99 15.41 -0.34 -15.07
CA PHE A 99 15.08 -0.13 -16.47
C PHE A 99 16.04 0.90 -17.10
N GLU A 100 16.19 0.81 -18.41
CA GLU A 100 17.00 1.78 -19.14
C GLU A 100 16.36 3.17 -19.06
N GLN A 101 17.19 4.15 -18.72
CA GLN A 101 16.79 5.55 -18.71
C GLN A 101 17.94 6.42 -19.18
N LYS A 102 17.58 7.53 -19.81
CA LYS A 102 18.56 8.53 -20.24
C LYS A 102 19.05 9.31 -19.03
N VAL A 103 20.37 9.56 -19.00
CA VAL A 103 20.93 10.50 -18.03
C VAL A 103 20.41 11.91 -18.34
N SER A 104 19.96 12.61 -17.32
CA SER A 104 19.40 13.95 -17.43
C SER A 104 19.80 14.81 -16.23
N ASP A 105 20.00 16.09 -16.46
CA ASP A 105 20.21 17.07 -15.38
C ASP A 105 18.93 17.27 -14.54
N LYS A 106 17.77 16.95 -15.13
CA LYS A 106 16.50 16.99 -14.42
C LYS A 106 16.27 15.65 -13.73
N LYS A 107 16.45 15.63 -12.42
CA LYS A 107 16.25 14.43 -11.60
C LYS A 107 14.94 14.53 -10.80
N VAL A 108 14.27 13.41 -10.60
CA VAL A 108 13.08 13.29 -9.76
C VAL A 108 13.16 12.02 -8.92
N VAL A 109 12.85 12.13 -7.63
CA VAL A 109 12.74 10.98 -6.75
C VAL A 109 11.31 10.45 -6.81
N TYR A 110 11.14 9.20 -7.20
CA TYR A 110 9.84 8.55 -7.25
C TYR A 110 9.72 7.47 -6.17
N PHE A 111 8.74 7.65 -5.30
CA PHE A 111 8.35 6.67 -4.29
C PHE A 111 7.00 6.06 -4.65
N PRO A 112 6.94 4.90 -5.33
CA PRO A 112 5.70 4.20 -5.59
C PRO A 112 5.13 3.64 -4.28
N SER A 113 3.83 3.84 -4.07
CA SER A 113 3.15 3.40 -2.84
C SER A 113 3.24 1.87 -2.65
N CYS A 114 3.07 1.39 -1.43
CA CYS A 114 3.06 -0.05 -1.14
C CYS A 114 1.95 -0.79 -1.90
N ILE A 115 0.81 -0.12 -2.14
CA ILE A 115 -0.28 -0.66 -2.97
C ILE A 115 0.18 -0.81 -4.42
N THR A 116 0.73 0.25 -5.02
CA THR A 116 1.26 0.24 -6.39
C THR A 116 2.30 -0.86 -6.59
N ARG A 117 3.11 -1.15 -5.57
CA ARG A 117 4.16 -2.19 -5.60
C ARG A 117 3.66 -3.62 -5.41
N SER A 118 2.44 -3.82 -4.93
CA SER A 118 1.94 -5.15 -4.56
C SER A 118 0.63 -5.55 -5.24
N MET A 119 -0.15 -4.56 -5.71
CA MET A 119 -1.48 -4.74 -6.27
C MET A 119 -1.53 -4.13 -7.67
N GLY A 120 -1.77 -4.98 -8.66
CA GLY A 120 -1.88 -4.59 -10.06
C GLY A 120 -3.32 -4.53 -10.54
N LEU A 121 -3.49 -4.46 -11.85
CA LEU A 121 -4.78 -4.44 -12.51
C LEU A 121 -5.57 -5.72 -12.23
N ASN A 122 -6.89 -5.61 -12.12
CA ASN A 122 -7.80 -6.75 -12.02
C ASN A 122 -8.31 -7.19 -13.41
N ASP A 123 -9.00 -8.32 -13.47
CA ASP A 123 -9.54 -8.85 -14.73
C ASP A 123 -10.68 -8.00 -15.32
N ALA A 124 -11.31 -7.15 -14.52
CA ALA A 124 -12.38 -6.25 -14.97
C ALA A 124 -11.84 -4.87 -15.41
N SER A 125 -10.54 -4.62 -15.24
CA SER A 125 -9.92 -3.36 -15.67
C SER A 125 -9.92 -3.25 -17.19
N LYS A 126 -10.24 -2.05 -17.68
CA LYS A 126 -10.08 -1.69 -19.09
C LYS A 126 -8.69 -1.15 -19.40
N GLU A 127 -7.89 -0.90 -18.37
CA GLU A 127 -6.54 -0.39 -18.49
C GLU A 127 -5.57 -1.51 -18.90
N GLU A 128 -4.66 -1.21 -19.81
CA GLU A 128 -3.65 -2.14 -20.29
C GLU A 128 -2.35 -2.06 -19.49
N LYS A 129 -2.04 -0.86 -18.93
CA LYS A 129 -0.81 -0.57 -18.23
C LYS A 129 -1.06 -0.28 -16.76
N GLN A 130 -0.14 -0.72 -15.92
CA GLN A 130 -0.19 -0.42 -14.49
C GLN A 130 0.18 1.04 -14.22
N LEU A 131 -0.31 1.60 -13.12
CA LEU A 131 -0.03 2.97 -12.70
C LEU A 131 1.49 3.26 -12.62
N PHE A 132 2.27 2.28 -12.16
CA PHE A 132 3.73 2.41 -12.10
C PHE A 132 4.31 2.67 -13.49
N ASP A 133 3.98 1.83 -14.47
CA ASP A 133 4.53 1.91 -15.83
C ASP A 133 4.14 3.24 -16.51
N VAL A 134 2.88 3.63 -16.36
CA VAL A 134 2.39 4.92 -16.90
C VAL A 134 3.12 6.11 -16.26
N THR A 135 3.37 6.05 -14.95
CA THR A 135 4.11 7.12 -14.26
C THR A 135 5.55 7.21 -14.74
N ILE A 136 6.23 6.07 -14.91
CA ILE A 136 7.60 6.01 -15.45
C ILE A 136 7.65 6.60 -16.86
N GLU A 137 6.76 6.16 -17.75
CA GLU A 137 6.69 6.66 -19.13
C GLU A 137 6.45 8.18 -19.17
N LEU A 138 5.57 8.68 -18.31
CA LEU A 138 5.27 10.12 -18.23
C LEU A 138 6.50 10.92 -17.81
N LEU A 139 7.19 10.49 -16.75
CA LEU A 139 8.38 11.16 -16.25
C LEU A 139 9.54 11.12 -17.25
N GLN A 140 9.74 9.99 -17.94
CA GLN A 140 10.74 9.85 -18.99
C GLN A 140 10.42 10.73 -20.20
N LYS A 141 9.15 10.82 -20.64
CA LYS A 141 8.71 11.72 -21.71
C LYS A 141 8.91 13.19 -21.34
N ALA A 142 8.75 13.54 -20.06
CA ALA A 142 9.02 14.87 -19.55
C ALA A 142 10.52 15.18 -19.40
N GLY A 143 11.40 14.21 -19.72
CA GLY A 143 12.85 14.37 -19.71
C GLY A 143 13.50 14.24 -18.34
N TYR A 144 12.83 13.61 -17.38
CA TYR A 144 13.40 13.37 -16.05
C TYR A 144 14.17 12.04 -15.99
N GLN A 145 15.29 12.07 -15.29
CA GLN A 145 15.95 10.89 -14.75
C GLN A 145 15.27 10.51 -13.43
N ILE A 146 14.84 9.28 -13.30
CA ILE A 146 14.05 8.81 -12.16
C ILE A 146 14.99 8.12 -11.16
N LEU A 147 14.96 8.59 -9.92
CA LEU A 147 15.71 8.02 -8.81
C LEU A 147 14.72 7.31 -7.86
N PHE A 148 15.14 6.19 -7.31
CA PHE A 148 14.36 5.47 -6.31
C PHE A 148 15.08 5.49 -4.97
N PRO A 149 14.33 5.63 -3.84
CA PRO A 149 14.94 5.55 -2.53
C PRO A 149 15.50 4.15 -2.28
N GLN A 150 16.61 4.10 -1.54
CA GLN A 150 17.21 2.83 -1.14
C GLN A 150 16.25 2.00 -0.28
N SER A 151 16.43 0.68 -0.30
CA SER A 151 15.59 -0.24 0.48
C SER A 151 14.08 -0.11 0.21
N LEU A 152 13.69 0.34 -0.99
CA LEU A 152 12.31 0.56 -1.40
C LEU A 152 11.32 -0.55 -0.96
N PRO A 153 11.65 -1.86 -1.00
CA PRO A 153 10.74 -2.91 -0.54
C PRO A 153 10.30 -2.78 0.92
N ASN A 154 11.14 -2.20 1.77
CA ASN A 154 10.88 -2.01 3.20
C ASN A 154 10.17 -0.68 3.52
N LEU A 155 10.15 0.26 2.58
CA LEU A 155 9.61 1.59 2.84
C LEU A 155 8.08 1.61 2.80
N CYS A 156 7.50 2.41 3.68
CA CYS A 156 6.07 2.68 3.77
C CYS A 156 5.86 4.08 4.35
N CYS A 157 4.82 4.78 3.87
CA CYS A 157 4.46 6.10 4.39
C CYS A 157 3.82 6.09 5.80
N GLY A 158 3.63 4.91 6.41
CA GLY A 158 3.00 4.77 7.71
C GLY A 158 1.46 4.89 7.72
N MET A 159 0.83 5.35 6.64
CA MET A 159 -0.62 5.59 6.57
C MET A 159 -1.48 4.38 6.97
N PRO A 160 -1.20 3.14 6.55
CA PRO A 160 -1.98 1.97 6.96
C PRO A 160 -2.02 1.77 8.47
N PHE A 161 -0.91 2.03 9.15
CA PHE A 161 -0.79 1.96 10.61
C PHE A 161 -1.49 3.14 11.29
N SER A 162 -1.19 4.37 10.87
CA SER A 162 -1.79 5.58 11.41
C SER A 162 -3.32 5.57 11.31
N SER A 163 -3.89 5.14 10.20
CA SER A 163 -5.33 5.07 10.01
C SER A 163 -6.05 4.10 10.96
N LYS A 164 -5.32 3.14 11.51
CA LYS A 164 -5.81 2.16 12.49
C LYS A 164 -5.47 2.52 13.93
N GLY A 165 -4.71 3.61 14.16
CA GLY A 165 -4.30 4.07 15.48
C GLY A 165 -2.96 3.50 15.98
N PHE A 166 -2.23 2.73 15.17
CA PHE A 166 -0.91 2.19 15.52
C PHE A 166 0.18 3.25 15.32
N ASN A 167 0.20 4.25 16.18
CA ASN A 167 1.05 5.44 16.01
C ASN A 167 2.55 5.12 16.02
N GLU A 168 3.00 4.21 16.87
CA GLU A 168 4.41 3.80 16.96
C GLU A 168 4.89 3.19 15.63
N ALA A 169 4.18 2.18 15.12
CA ALA A 169 4.49 1.56 13.84
C ALA A 169 4.40 2.56 12.67
N ALA A 170 3.45 3.50 12.73
CA ALA A 170 3.30 4.56 11.74
C ALA A 170 4.51 5.51 11.73
N ASN A 171 4.93 5.98 12.90
CA ASN A 171 6.07 6.88 13.05
C ASN A 171 7.37 6.20 12.61
N THR A 172 7.59 4.95 13.01
CA THR A 172 8.76 4.17 12.56
C THR A 172 8.83 4.12 11.03
N LYS A 173 7.70 3.84 10.36
CA LYS A 173 7.69 3.75 8.89
C LYS A 173 7.83 5.10 8.20
N SER A 174 7.21 6.16 8.74
CA SER A 174 7.35 7.51 8.16
C SER A 174 8.77 8.05 8.30
N SER A 175 9.42 7.87 9.45
CA SER A 175 10.82 8.28 9.63
C SER A 175 11.77 7.53 8.71
N GLN A 176 11.60 6.20 8.58
CA GLN A 176 12.41 5.42 7.63
C GLN A 176 12.24 5.89 6.17
N LEU A 177 11.03 6.30 5.78
CA LEU A 177 10.80 6.86 4.46
C LEU A 177 11.43 8.24 4.31
N GLU A 178 11.29 9.10 5.31
CA GLU A 178 11.88 10.44 5.33
C GLU A 178 13.40 10.37 5.16
N ASP A 179 14.08 9.57 5.97
CA ASP A 179 15.52 9.34 5.90
C ASP A 179 15.95 8.86 4.50
N ALA A 180 15.22 7.87 3.94
CA ALA A 180 15.53 7.34 2.62
C ALA A 180 15.32 8.36 1.50
N LEU A 181 14.34 9.26 1.61
CA LEU A 181 14.11 10.33 0.63
C LEU A 181 15.15 11.43 0.73
N LEU A 182 15.56 11.82 1.95
CA LEU A 182 16.62 12.80 2.17
C LEU A 182 17.93 12.31 1.56
N HIS A 183 18.34 11.08 1.80
CA HIS A 183 19.56 10.51 1.21
C HIS A 183 19.56 10.50 -0.31
N VAL A 184 18.43 10.32 -0.97
CA VAL A 184 18.36 10.36 -2.45
C VAL A 184 18.34 11.80 -2.96
N SER A 185 17.86 12.76 -2.19
CA SER A 185 17.79 14.17 -2.61
C SER A 185 19.14 14.91 -2.54
N GLU A 186 20.16 14.30 -1.91
CA GLU A 186 21.52 14.84 -1.83
C GLU A 186 22.34 14.64 -3.13
N PHE A 187 21.79 13.97 -4.14
CA PHE A 187 22.36 13.76 -5.47
C PHE A 187 21.66 14.68 -6.50
#